data_f64ee46d1a5c8779eea0d4e9ecfe27f5
#
_entry.id   f64ee46d1a5c8779eea0d4e9ecfe27f5
#
_cell.length_a   1.000
_cell.length_b   1.000
_cell.length_c   1.000
_cell.angle_alpha   90.00
_cell.angle_beta   90.00
_cell.angle_gamma   90.00
#
_symmetry.space_group_name_H-M   'P 1'
#
loop_
_entity.id
_entity.type
_entity.pdbx_description
1 polymer ?
#
loop_
_entity_poly.entity_id
_entity_poly.type
_entity_poly.pdbx_seq_one_letter_code
_entity_poly.pdbx_strand_id
1 'polypeptide(L)'
;AVVFPIYMLAGKEKLLGQGRRLLLAYLPERWADQVSDVIQLTADIFSSFVSGQLVEACILGGLCALGTLFIQPDYAALIGVIIGVSALIPVAGAYIGAILSAFLLVMVSPVRALVFLIFLSILQQIEGNVIYPRVVGTSIGLPGIWVLTAVTVGGGLFGLLGVLLSVPVASVLYTLLRRDVGRRLSTRQEEAPILEDTEET
;
A
#
# COMPACT_ATOMS: atom_id res chain seq x y z
N ALA A 1 10.54 -3.27 -17.27
CA ALA A 1 9.31 -2.87 -16.52
C ALA A 1 9.62 -2.12 -15.21
N VAL A 2 10.67 -2.49 -14.45
CA VAL A 2 11.00 -1.87 -13.14
C VAL A 2 11.65 -0.47 -13.28
N VAL A 3 12.37 -0.22 -14.36
CA VAL A 3 13.09 1.05 -14.61
C VAL A 3 12.15 2.23 -14.81
N PHE A 4 10.98 2.02 -15.42
CA PHE A 4 10.01 3.08 -15.69
C PHE A 4 9.41 3.72 -14.41
N PRO A 5 8.94 2.95 -13.41
CA PRO A 5 8.49 3.52 -12.14
C PRO A 5 9.59 4.26 -11.38
N ILE A 6 10.82 3.75 -11.39
CA ILE A 6 11.96 4.42 -10.75
C ILE A 6 12.26 5.77 -11.41
N TYR A 7 12.23 5.83 -12.75
CA TYR A 7 12.40 7.08 -13.49
C TYR A 7 11.26 8.07 -13.26
N MET A 8 10.01 7.58 -13.16
CA MET A 8 8.86 8.42 -12.81
C MET A 8 8.95 8.96 -11.38
N LEU A 9 9.41 8.16 -10.41
CA LEU A 9 9.66 8.64 -9.05
C LEU A 9 10.77 9.69 -9.00
N ALA A 10 11.88 9.48 -9.70
CA ALA A 10 13.01 10.41 -9.76
C ALA A 10 12.66 11.73 -10.48
N GLY A 11 11.73 11.69 -11.44
CA GLY A 11 11.29 12.86 -12.22
C GLY A 11 9.99 13.51 -11.74
N LYS A 12 9.40 13.06 -10.61
CA LYS A 12 8.05 13.46 -10.18
C LYS A 12 7.85 14.97 -10.07
N GLU A 13 8.81 15.70 -9.52
CA GLU A 13 8.71 17.17 -9.37
C GLU A 13 8.67 17.90 -10.71
N LYS A 14 9.44 17.43 -11.68
CA LYS A 14 9.48 18.01 -13.03
C LYS A 14 8.21 17.71 -13.81
N LEU A 15 7.67 16.50 -13.68
CA LEU A 15 6.42 16.07 -14.32
C LEU A 15 5.22 16.80 -13.69
N LEU A 16 5.17 16.92 -12.37
CA LEU A 16 4.14 17.68 -11.65
C LEU A 16 4.18 19.16 -12.01
N GLY A 17 5.38 19.77 -12.13
CA GLY A 17 5.54 21.16 -12.55
C GLY A 17 5.10 21.40 -13.99
N GLN A 18 5.37 20.48 -14.90
CA GLN A 18 4.87 20.55 -16.30
C GLN A 18 3.36 20.36 -16.37
N GLY A 19 2.80 19.39 -15.63
CA GLY A 19 1.37 19.18 -15.53
C GLY A 19 0.63 20.39 -15.00
N ARG A 20 1.15 21.03 -13.93
CA ARG A 20 0.58 22.23 -13.37
C ARG A 20 0.58 23.40 -14.37
N ARG A 21 1.65 23.60 -15.13
CA ARG A 21 1.71 24.65 -16.18
C ARG A 21 0.67 24.42 -17.28
N LEU A 22 0.46 23.16 -17.68
CA LEU A 22 -0.58 22.81 -18.66
C LEU A 22 -1.99 23.06 -18.09
N LEU A 23 -2.24 22.68 -16.84
CA LEU A 23 -3.52 22.92 -16.18
C LEU A 23 -3.84 24.41 -16.06
N LEU A 24 -2.86 25.23 -15.64
CA LEU A 24 -3.02 26.70 -15.54
C LEU A 24 -3.24 27.38 -16.90
N ALA A 25 -2.76 26.77 -18.00
CA ALA A 25 -2.95 27.32 -19.34
C ALA A 25 -4.37 27.07 -19.90
N TYR A 26 -5.04 25.99 -19.47
CA TYR A 26 -6.32 25.57 -20.06
C TYR A 26 -7.52 25.60 -19.12
N LEU A 27 -7.31 25.68 -17.78
CA LEU A 27 -8.39 25.72 -16.80
C LEU A 27 -8.40 27.05 -16.02
N PRO A 28 -9.61 27.50 -15.56
CA PRO A 28 -9.72 28.58 -14.58
C PRO A 28 -8.93 28.25 -13.31
N GLU A 29 -8.31 29.26 -12.69
CA GLU A 29 -7.40 29.09 -11.54
C GLU A 29 -7.95 28.18 -10.43
N ARG A 30 -9.24 28.33 -10.10
CA ARG A 30 -9.92 27.52 -9.06
C ARG A 30 -9.91 26.01 -9.36
N TRP A 31 -10.10 25.61 -10.62
CA TRP A 31 -10.07 24.22 -11.04
C TRP A 31 -8.64 23.69 -11.19
N ALA A 32 -7.74 24.54 -11.65
CA ALA A 32 -6.33 24.20 -11.78
C ALA A 32 -5.69 23.86 -10.43
N ASP A 33 -6.00 24.62 -9.37
CA ASP A 33 -5.51 24.37 -8.02
C ASP A 33 -6.10 23.05 -7.45
N GLN A 34 -7.41 22.83 -7.58
CA GLN A 34 -8.04 21.59 -7.12
C GLN A 34 -7.48 20.33 -7.81
N VAL A 35 -7.31 20.39 -9.13
CA VAL A 35 -6.73 19.27 -9.89
C VAL A 35 -5.25 19.08 -9.51
N SER A 36 -4.50 20.16 -9.33
CA SER A 36 -3.11 20.09 -8.88
C SER A 36 -2.98 19.42 -7.51
N ASP A 37 -3.85 19.76 -6.57
CA ASP A 37 -3.90 19.17 -5.23
C ASP A 37 -4.20 17.66 -5.29
N VAL A 38 -5.15 17.24 -6.15
CA VAL A 38 -5.48 15.83 -6.34
C VAL A 38 -4.31 15.06 -6.97
N ILE A 39 -3.64 15.64 -7.97
CA ILE A 39 -2.47 15.01 -8.60
C ILE A 39 -1.33 14.86 -7.58
N GLN A 40 -1.07 15.90 -6.78
CA GLN A 40 -0.04 15.88 -5.76
C GLN A 40 -0.34 14.84 -4.68
N LEU A 41 -1.57 14.81 -4.16
CA LEU A 41 -2.05 13.79 -3.22
C LEU A 41 -1.87 12.38 -3.78
N THR A 42 -2.25 12.18 -5.04
CA THR A 42 -2.10 10.88 -5.71
C THR A 42 -0.63 10.47 -5.79
N ALA A 43 0.24 11.37 -6.25
CA ALA A 43 1.68 11.10 -6.35
C ALA A 43 2.31 10.78 -4.99
N ASP A 44 1.92 11.47 -3.94
CA ASP A 44 2.44 11.26 -2.59
C ASP A 44 1.96 9.92 -2.00
N ILE A 45 0.68 9.56 -2.18
CA ILE A 45 0.14 8.26 -1.76
C ILE A 45 0.82 7.12 -2.51
N PHE A 46 0.96 7.21 -3.83
CA PHE A 46 1.65 6.18 -4.62
C PHE A 46 3.12 6.04 -4.24
N SER A 47 3.84 7.14 -4.07
CA SER A 47 5.24 7.16 -3.66
C SER A 47 5.42 6.52 -2.28
N SER A 48 4.58 6.89 -1.32
CA SER A 48 4.59 6.36 0.03
C SER A 48 4.25 4.87 0.06
N PHE A 49 3.26 4.45 -0.74
CA PHE A 49 2.89 3.04 -0.86
C PHE A 49 4.05 2.20 -1.42
N VAL A 50 4.63 2.61 -2.55
CA VAL A 50 5.74 1.87 -3.17
C VAL A 50 6.95 1.80 -2.24
N SER A 51 7.30 2.92 -1.59
CA SER A 51 8.42 2.96 -0.64
C SER A 51 8.16 2.07 0.57
N GLY A 52 6.95 2.13 1.15
CA GLY A 52 6.54 1.28 2.26
C GLY A 52 6.60 -0.20 1.89
N GLN A 53 6.09 -0.56 0.72
CA GLN A 53 6.08 -1.94 0.23
C GLN A 53 7.50 -2.49 -0.02
N LEU A 54 8.41 -1.65 -0.52
CA LEU A 54 9.82 -2.04 -0.69
C LEU A 54 10.51 -2.27 0.66
N VAL A 55 10.29 -1.38 1.62
CA VAL A 55 10.85 -1.52 2.97
C VAL A 55 10.31 -2.76 3.66
N GLU A 56 9.00 -3.00 3.58
CA GLU A 56 8.36 -4.21 4.10
C GLU A 56 8.94 -5.49 3.49
N ALA A 57 9.07 -5.53 2.15
CA ALA A 57 9.66 -6.66 1.43
C ALA A 57 11.09 -6.96 1.89
N CYS A 58 11.92 -5.93 2.10
CA CYS A 58 13.28 -6.08 2.61
C CYS A 58 13.29 -6.62 4.06
N ILE A 59 12.43 -6.09 4.93
CA ILE A 59 12.33 -6.53 6.32
C ILE A 59 11.85 -7.98 6.39
N LEU A 60 10.76 -8.30 5.70
CA LEU A 60 10.15 -9.63 5.73
C LEU A 60 11.06 -10.68 5.10
N GLY A 61 11.65 -10.37 3.95
CA GLY A 61 12.63 -11.23 3.28
C GLY A 61 13.87 -11.47 4.14
N GLY A 62 14.40 -10.41 4.77
CA GLY A 62 15.55 -10.49 5.68
C GLY A 62 15.26 -11.34 6.93
N LEU A 63 14.13 -11.09 7.60
CA LEU A 63 13.72 -11.87 8.77
C LEU A 63 13.47 -13.34 8.41
N CYS A 64 12.85 -13.59 7.24
CA CYS A 64 12.62 -14.93 6.75
C CYS A 64 13.94 -15.65 6.43
N ALA A 65 14.90 -14.97 5.78
CA ALA A 65 16.23 -15.52 5.53
C ALA A 65 16.94 -15.87 6.85
N LEU A 66 16.95 -14.97 7.82
CA LEU A 66 17.56 -15.20 9.13
C LEU A 66 16.94 -16.39 9.87
N GLY A 67 15.61 -16.50 9.90
CA GLY A 67 14.95 -17.63 10.54
C GLY A 67 15.19 -18.94 9.81
N THR A 68 15.21 -18.92 8.48
CA THR A 68 15.46 -20.12 7.66
C THR A 68 16.91 -20.61 7.77
N LEU A 69 17.87 -19.75 8.14
CA LEU A 69 19.26 -20.17 8.44
C LEU A 69 19.31 -21.29 9.51
N PHE A 70 18.41 -21.29 10.49
CA PHE A 70 18.36 -22.30 11.55
C PHE A 70 17.63 -23.58 11.11
N ILE A 71 16.83 -23.53 10.03
CA ILE A 71 16.05 -24.66 9.52
C ILE A 71 16.79 -25.37 8.39
N GLN A 72 17.23 -24.58 7.39
CA GLN A 72 17.94 -25.04 6.20
C GLN A 72 18.86 -23.95 5.67
N PRO A 73 20.12 -23.88 6.10
CA PRO A 73 21.07 -22.81 5.75
C PRO A 73 21.27 -22.66 4.24
N ASP A 74 21.36 -23.77 3.50
CA ASP A 74 21.65 -23.77 2.07
C ASP A 74 20.58 -23.02 1.23
N TYR A 75 19.34 -22.97 1.71
CA TYR A 75 18.21 -22.33 1.02
C TYR A 75 17.78 -21.02 1.66
N ALA A 76 18.41 -20.60 2.76
CA ALA A 76 17.97 -19.43 3.53
C ALA A 76 17.91 -18.14 2.71
N ALA A 77 18.95 -17.86 1.94
CA ALA A 77 19.00 -16.66 1.09
C ALA A 77 17.94 -16.71 -0.03
N LEU A 78 17.79 -17.87 -0.68
CA LEU A 78 16.82 -18.07 -1.76
C LEU A 78 15.39 -17.91 -1.24
N ILE A 79 15.05 -18.51 -0.11
CA ILE A 79 13.74 -18.43 0.52
C ILE A 79 13.46 -16.99 0.97
N GLY A 80 14.43 -16.31 1.55
CA GLY A 80 14.30 -14.90 1.91
C GLY A 80 13.99 -14.01 0.70
N VAL A 81 14.66 -14.23 -0.43
CA VAL A 81 14.37 -13.51 -1.68
C VAL A 81 12.97 -13.86 -2.21
N ILE A 82 12.58 -15.13 -2.21
CA ILE A 82 11.23 -15.54 -2.65
C ILE A 82 10.17 -14.85 -1.82
N ILE A 83 10.28 -14.88 -0.48
CA ILE A 83 9.32 -14.26 0.43
C ILE A 83 9.31 -12.73 0.23
N GLY A 84 10.48 -12.08 0.18
CA GLY A 84 10.57 -10.64 0.00
C GLY A 84 10.00 -10.17 -1.34
N VAL A 85 10.32 -10.86 -2.44
CA VAL A 85 9.77 -10.50 -3.76
C VAL A 85 8.27 -10.77 -3.83
N SER A 86 7.81 -11.88 -3.25
CA SER A 86 6.37 -12.17 -3.19
C SER A 86 5.62 -11.14 -2.36
N ALA A 87 6.20 -10.64 -1.26
CA ALA A 87 5.60 -9.63 -0.40
C ALA A 87 5.27 -8.32 -1.12
N LEU A 88 5.88 -8.04 -2.27
CA LEU A 88 5.51 -6.88 -3.11
C LEU A 88 4.06 -6.96 -3.62
N ILE A 89 3.42 -8.11 -3.57
CA ILE A 89 2.03 -8.30 -3.97
C ILE A 89 1.17 -8.33 -2.70
N PRO A 90 0.41 -7.27 -2.38
CA PRO A 90 -0.39 -7.22 -1.17
C PRO A 90 -1.31 -8.44 -1.02
N VAL A 91 -1.37 -9.01 0.16
CA VAL A 91 -2.17 -10.18 0.53
C VAL A 91 -1.77 -11.46 -0.21
N ALA A 92 -1.74 -11.46 -1.55
CA ALA A 92 -1.43 -12.66 -2.33
C ALA A 92 0.03 -13.10 -2.18
N GLY A 93 0.95 -12.17 -1.93
CA GLY A 93 2.38 -12.43 -1.81
C GLY A 93 2.73 -13.39 -0.68
N ALA A 94 2.07 -13.27 0.47
CA ALA A 94 2.25 -14.15 1.61
C ALA A 94 1.98 -15.63 1.24
N TYR A 95 0.89 -15.89 0.50
CA TYR A 95 0.52 -17.23 0.06
C TYR A 95 1.46 -17.76 -1.03
N ILE A 96 1.78 -16.94 -2.03
CA ILE A 96 2.70 -17.30 -3.12
C ILE A 96 4.07 -17.66 -2.55
N GLY A 97 4.62 -16.79 -1.70
CA GLY A 97 5.91 -17.00 -1.06
C GLY A 97 5.92 -18.26 -0.19
N ALA A 98 4.86 -18.48 0.61
CA ALA A 98 4.72 -19.67 1.43
C ALA A 98 4.69 -20.95 0.60
N ILE A 99 3.89 -21.00 -0.45
CA ILE A 99 3.75 -22.19 -1.32
C ILE A 99 5.08 -22.50 -2.01
N LEU A 100 5.74 -21.51 -2.62
CA LEU A 100 7.00 -21.70 -3.34
C LEU A 100 8.12 -22.16 -2.40
N SER A 101 8.23 -21.52 -1.22
CA SER A 101 9.26 -21.86 -0.23
C SER A 101 9.02 -23.23 0.40
N ALA A 102 7.77 -23.55 0.74
CA ALA A 102 7.41 -24.85 1.27
C ALA A 102 7.66 -25.97 0.23
N PHE A 103 7.32 -25.73 -1.03
CA PHE A 103 7.58 -26.69 -2.12
C PHE A 103 9.08 -26.99 -2.24
N LEU A 104 9.94 -25.98 -2.22
CA LEU A 104 11.40 -26.17 -2.25
C LEU A 104 11.88 -27.03 -1.07
N LEU A 105 11.40 -26.74 0.14
CA LEU A 105 11.83 -27.44 1.34
C LEU A 105 11.28 -28.87 1.43
N VAL A 106 10.08 -29.13 0.92
CA VAL A 106 9.52 -30.52 0.87
C VAL A 106 10.41 -31.43 0.04
N MET A 107 11.00 -30.93 -1.05
CA MET A 107 11.91 -31.71 -1.88
C MET A 107 13.21 -32.10 -1.15
N VAL A 108 13.60 -31.32 -0.13
CA VAL A 108 14.78 -31.63 0.71
C VAL A 108 14.40 -32.50 1.92
N SER A 109 13.38 -32.07 2.65
CA SER A 109 12.87 -32.79 3.83
C SER A 109 11.46 -32.30 4.19
N PRO A 110 10.43 -33.16 4.18
CA PRO A 110 9.08 -32.81 4.60
C PRO A 110 9.00 -32.24 6.01
N VAL A 111 9.85 -32.74 6.93
CA VAL A 111 9.90 -32.25 8.32
C VAL A 111 10.40 -30.80 8.37
N ARG A 112 11.44 -30.46 7.61
CA ARG A 112 11.95 -29.06 7.54
C ARG A 112 10.93 -28.13 6.92
N ALA A 113 10.18 -28.58 5.91
CA ALA A 113 9.09 -27.83 5.33
C ALA A 113 7.99 -27.51 6.35
N LEU A 114 7.63 -28.49 7.18
CA LEU A 114 6.64 -28.29 8.25
C LEU A 114 7.13 -27.29 9.30
N VAL A 115 8.38 -27.42 9.76
CA VAL A 115 9.00 -26.48 10.71
C VAL A 115 9.04 -25.06 10.11
N PHE A 116 9.39 -24.94 8.84
CA PHE A 116 9.38 -23.66 8.13
C PHE A 116 7.98 -23.04 8.06
N LEU A 117 6.95 -23.83 7.75
CA LEU A 117 5.57 -23.31 7.69
C LEU A 117 5.08 -22.81 9.05
N ILE A 118 5.45 -23.50 10.15
CA ILE A 118 5.15 -23.02 11.51
C ILE A 118 5.88 -21.70 11.79
N PHE A 119 7.18 -21.64 11.49
CA PHE A 119 7.98 -20.43 11.61
C PHE A 119 7.39 -19.29 10.78
N LEU A 120 7.07 -19.55 9.50
CA LEU A 120 6.50 -18.54 8.60
C LEU A 120 5.13 -18.05 9.11
N SER A 121 4.29 -18.95 9.65
CA SER A 121 3.00 -18.56 10.24
C SER A 121 3.17 -17.58 11.41
N ILE A 122 4.15 -17.81 12.27
CA ILE A 122 4.48 -16.91 13.37
C ILE A 122 5.00 -15.57 12.81
N LEU A 123 5.90 -15.63 11.83
CA LEU A 123 6.45 -14.43 11.19
C LEU A 123 5.35 -13.59 10.52
N GLN A 124 4.39 -14.22 9.85
CA GLN A 124 3.25 -13.54 9.24
C GLN A 124 2.32 -12.88 10.27
N GLN A 125 2.17 -13.47 11.47
CA GLN A 125 1.44 -12.82 12.56
C GLN A 125 2.17 -11.57 13.07
N ILE A 126 3.49 -11.63 13.18
CA ILE A 126 4.29 -10.44 13.55
C ILE A 126 4.24 -9.39 12.45
N GLU A 127 4.34 -9.80 11.20
CA GLU A 127 4.21 -8.91 10.04
C GLU A 127 2.88 -8.17 10.08
N GLY A 128 1.75 -8.88 10.09
CA GLY A 128 0.42 -8.28 10.01
C GLY A 128 0.04 -7.41 11.21
N ASN A 129 0.55 -7.72 12.42
CA ASN A 129 0.18 -6.98 13.63
C ASN A 129 1.21 -5.90 14.03
N VAL A 130 2.46 -6.01 13.59
CA VAL A 130 3.55 -5.13 14.06
C VAL A 130 4.24 -4.42 12.89
N ILE A 131 4.69 -5.14 11.87
CA ILE A 131 5.51 -4.60 10.80
C ILE A 131 4.64 -3.80 9.82
N TYR A 132 3.61 -4.43 9.28
CA TYR A 132 2.72 -3.81 8.29
C TYR A 132 2.10 -2.50 8.78
N PRO A 133 1.49 -2.40 9.98
CA PRO A 133 0.91 -1.15 10.47
C PRO A 133 1.95 -0.03 10.62
N ARG A 134 3.21 -0.36 10.96
CA ARG A 134 4.27 0.63 11.17
C ARG A 134 4.93 1.08 9.88
N VAL A 135 5.07 0.19 8.90
CA VAL A 135 5.82 0.46 7.66
C VAL A 135 4.90 0.98 6.56
N VAL A 136 3.77 0.34 6.36
CA VAL A 136 2.83 0.62 5.27
C VAL A 136 1.59 1.36 5.78
N GLY A 137 1.01 0.90 6.89
CA GLY A 137 -0.28 1.37 7.39
C GLY A 137 -0.34 2.86 7.75
N THR A 138 0.73 3.42 8.31
CA THR A 138 0.80 4.86 8.64
C THR A 138 0.88 5.74 7.39
N SER A 139 1.42 5.20 6.30
CA SER A 139 1.65 5.94 5.06
C SER A 139 0.41 6.04 4.18
N ILE A 140 -0.55 5.11 4.32
CA ILE A 140 -1.71 4.98 3.42
C ILE A 140 -3.00 5.52 4.07
N GLY A 141 -3.11 5.50 5.40
CA GLY A 141 -4.27 6.01 6.15
C GLY A 141 -5.60 5.29 5.86
N LEU A 142 -5.55 4.11 5.22
CA LEU A 142 -6.72 3.34 4.81
C LEU A 142 -7.00 2.23 5.83
N PRO A 143 -8.22 2.12 6.40
CA PRO A 143 -8.59 1.00 7.26
C PRO A 143 -8.47 -0.35 6.54
N GLY A 144 -8.02 -1.40 7.25
CA GLY A 144 -7.72 -2.70 6.67
C GLY A 144 -8.87 -3.35 5.88
N ILE A 145 -10.13 -3.09 6.28
CA ILE A 145 -11.30 -3.59 5.55
C ILE A 145 -11.36 -3.03 4.12
N TRP A 146 -10.99 -1.78 3.92
CA TRP A 146 -10.95 -1.14 2.60
C TRP A 146 -9.78 -1.64 1.76
N VAL A 147 -8.65 -1.98 2.40
CA VAL A 147 -7.52 -2.63 1.71
C VAL A 147 -7.96 -3.97 1.14
N LEU A 148 -8.61 -4.82 1.97
CA LEU A 148 -9.10 -6.13 1.52
C LEU A 148 -10.13 -6.00 0.40
N THR A 149 -11.08 -5.07 0.54
CA THR A 149 -12.09 -4.80 -0.48
C THR A 149 -11.45 -4.34 -1.80
N ALA A 150 -10.50 -3.39 -1.72
CA ALA A 150 -9.81 -2.88 -2.89
C ALA A 150 -9.03 -3.98 -3.64
N VAL A 151 -8.28 -4.80 -2.90
CA VAL A 151 -7.52 -5.93 -3.47
C VAL A 151 -8.45 -6.96 -4.13
N THR A 152 -9.58 -7.28 -3.48
CA THR A 152 -10.54 -8.26 -4.02
C THR A 152 -11.19 -7.74 -5.31
N VAL A 153 -11.68 -6.49 -5.30
CA VAL A 153 -12.33 -5.88 -6.46
C VAL A 153 -11.31 -5.62 -7.58
N GLY A 154 -10.17 -5.02 -7.24
CA GLY A 154 -9.11 -4.72 -8.21
C GLY A 154 -8.53 -5.98 -8.84
N GLY A 155 -8.31 -7.02 -8.04
CA GLY A 155 -7.84 -8.32 -8.51
C GLY A 155 -8.85 -9.02 -9.43
N GLY A 156 -10.13 -8.94 -9.10
CA GLY A 156 -11.21 -9.49 -9.93
C GLY A 156 -11.39 -8.77 -11.28
N LEU A 157 -11.15 -7.46 -11.34
CA LEU A 157 -11.33 -6.66 -12.56
C LEU A 157 -10.09 -6.64 -13.47
N PHE A 158 -8.91 -6.52 -12.89
CA PHE A 158 -7.65 -6.27 -13.63
C PHE A 158 -6.54 -7.27 -13.31
N GLY A 159 -6.85 -8.36 -12.60
CA GLY A 159 -5.88 -9.38 -12.22
C GLY A 159 -4.74 -8.83 -11.35
N LEU A 160 -3.51 -9.28 -11.61
CA LEU A 160 -2.33 -8.90 -10.81
C LEU A 160 -2.07 -7.39 -10.79
N LEU A 161 -2.24 -6.70 -11.90
CA LEU A 161 -2.11 -5.24 -11.96
C LEU A 161 -3.17 -4.55 -11.09
N GLY A 162 -4.39 -5.09 -11.08
CA GLY A 162 -5.46 -4.60 -10.21
C GLY A 162 -5.12 -4.75 -8.73
N VAL A 163 -4.58 -5.89 -8.31
CA VAL A 163 -4.13 -6.11 -6.93
C VAL A 163 -3.09 -5.06 -6.53
N LEU A 164 -2.08 -4.83 -7.36
CA LEU A 164 -0.97 -3.90 -7.07
C LEU A 164 -1.42 -2.43 -6.99
N LEU A 165 -2.34 -2.02 -7.87
CA LEU A 165 -2.78 -0.63 -7.96
C LEU A 165 -4.01 -0.31 -7.09
N SER A 166 -4.77 -1.32 -6.68
CA SER A 166 -6.03 -1.13 -5.95
C SER A 166 -5.86 -0.41 -4.63
N VAL A 167 -4.81 -0.74 -3.87
CA VAL A 167 -4.57 -0.14 -2.54
C VAL A 167 -4.30 1.36 -2.63
N PRO A 168 -3.33 1.85 -3.43
CA PRO A 168 -3.10 3.29 -3.55
C PRO A 168 -4.28 4.03 -4.19
N VAL A 169 -4.97 3.43 -5.17
CA VAL A 169 -6.17 4.04 -5.77
C VAL A 169 -7.29 4.18 -4.73
N ALA A 170 -7.58 3.14 -3.97
CA ALA A 170 -8.57 3.19 -2.90
C ALA A 170 -8.19 4.21 -1.82
N SER A 171 -6.90 4.34 -1.49
CA SER A 171 -6.42 5.33 -0.53
C SER A 171 -6.64 6.78 -1.01
N VAL A 172 -6.38 7.05 -2.28
CA VAL A 172 -6.69 8.36 -2.90
C VAL A 172 -8.19 8.65 -2.80
N LEU A 173 -9.04 7.72 -3.24
CA LEU A 173 -10.50 7.88 -3.21
C LEU A 173 -11.00 8.09 -1.78
N TYR A 174 -10.55 7.29 -0.83
CA TYR A 174 -10.91 7.40 0.58
C TYR A 174 -10.50 8.76 1.16
N THR A 175 -9.29 9.23 0.86
CA THR A 175 -8.78 10.52 1.35
C THR A 175 -9.58 11.68 0.77
N LEU A 176 -9.93 11.64 -0.51
CA LEU A 176 -10.75 12.66 -1.17
C LEU A 176 -12.16 12.70 -0.58
N LEU A 177 -12.80 11.52 -0.40
CA LEU A 177 -14.12 11.43 0.23
C LEU A 177 -14.10 11.95 1.66
N ARG A 178 -13.09 11.57 2.46
CA ARG A 178 -12.94 12.05 3.84
C ARG A 178 -12.78 13.57 3.91
N ARG A 179 -12.01 14.15 2.98
CA ARG A 179 -11.86 15.63 2.88
C ARG A 179 -13.17 16.32 2.52
N ASP A 180 -13.94 15.79 1.56
CA ASP A 180 -15.22 16.38 1.15
C ASP A 180 -16.26 16.28 2.28
N VAL A 181 -16.39 15.12 2.91
CA VAL A 181 -17.28 14.92 4.06
C VAL A 181 -16.91 15.86 5.22
N GLY A 182 -15.62 15.98 5.54
CA GLY A 182 -15.15 16.89 6.59
C GLY A 182 -15.52 18.36 6.30
N ARG A 183 -15.35 18.81 5.07
CA ARG A 183 -15.73 20.18 4.65
C ARG A 183 -17.25 20.42 4.80
N ARG A 184 -18.08 19.47 4.38
CA ARG A 184 -19.55 19.59 4.45
C ARG A 184 -20.06 19.58 5.89
N LEU A 185 -19.43 18.80 6.78
CA LEU A 185 -19.80 18.75 8.19
C LEU A 185 -19.42 20.04 8.93
N SER A 186 -18.24 20.63 8.67
CA SER A 186 -17.84 21.89 9.27
C SER A 186 -18.77 23.05 8.86
N THR A 187 -19.16 23.12 7.59
CA THR A 187 -20.11 24.14 7.11
C THR A 187 -21.47 24.02 7.80
N ARG A 188 -21.97 22.78 8.03
CA ARG A 188 -23.23 22.58 8.76
C ARG A 188 -23.16 22.92 10.23
N GLN A 189 -21.98 22.73 10.86
CA GLN A 189 -21.78 23.10 12.27
C GLN A 189 -21.68 24.63 12.46
N GLU A 190 -21.18 25.36 11.46
CA GLU A 190 -21.16 26.82 11.47
C GLU A 190 -22.56 27.42 11.22
N GLU A 191 -23.43 26.75 10.48
CA GLU A 191 -24.81 27.18 10.21
C GLU A 191 -25.78 26.90 11.39
N ALA A 192 -25.50 25.91 12.24
CA ALA A 192 -26.37 25.51 13.33
C ALA A 192 -26.52 26.55 14.48
N PRO A 193 -25.50 27.31 14.89
CA PRO A 193 -25.65 28.30 15.96
C PRO A 193 -26.49 29.52 15.60
N ILE A 194 -26.62 29.83 14.30
CA ILE A 194 -27.32 31.05 13.82
C ILE A 194 -28.85 30.89 13.91
N LEU A 195 -29.34 29.67 13.97
CA LEU A 195 -30.81 29.39 14.03
C LEU A 195 -31.37 29.39 15.46
N GLU A 196 -30.53 29.14 16.50
CA GLU A 196 -30.98 29.20 17.90
C GLU A 196 -31.14 30.63 18.41
N ASP A 197 -30.34 31.59 17.92
CA ASP A 197 -30.43 33.00 18.32
C ASP A 197 -31.63 33.75 17.70
N THR A 198 -32.32 33.18 16.72
CA THR A 198 -33.47 33.83 16.04
C THR A 198 -34.83 33.36 16.59
N GLU A 199 -34.91 32.36 17.46
CA GLU A 199 -36.16 31.91 18.07
C GLU A 199 -36.40 32.50 19.48
N GLU A 200 -35.43 33.25 20.09
CA GLU A 200 -35.58 33.87 21.41
C GLU A 200 -35.92 35.40 21.36
N THR A 201 -36.29 35.98 20.20
CA THR A 201 -36.73 37.36 20.09
C THR A 201 -38.14 37.41 19.51
#